data_9371422b8fd91739b7079066f018430e
#
_entry.id   9371422b8fd91739b7079066f018430e
#
_cell.length_a   1.000
_cell.length_b   1.000
_cell.length_c   1.000
_cell.angle_alpha   90.00
_cell.angle_beta   90.00
_cell.angle_gamma   90.00
#
_symmetry.space_group_name_H-M   'P 1'
#
loop_
_entity.id
_entity.type
_entity.pdbx_description
1 polymer ?
#
loop_
_entity_poly.entity_id
_entity_poly.type
_entity_poly.pdbx_seq_one_letter_code
_entity_poly.pdbx_strand_id
1 'polypeptide(L)'
;MTAIVLRAARAGEAPALSALALRSKGYWGYDEAFLEQCRPQLTLSERELARLVTVVAERDGRVVGFAGVAVDRVEPELDLLFVEPDAVGTGVGGELLRAACAAARARGVAALLVVSDPNAEGFYRAHGGVVVDERPGVGSGRMLPVLRLTTDVG
;
A
#
# COMPACT_ATOMS: atom_id res chain seq x y z
N MET A 1 -11.68 0.51 22.30
CA MET A 1 -10.98 0.29 21.04
C MET A 1 -9.65 1.01 21.08
N THR A 2 -8.57 0.31 20.79
CA THR A 2 -7.23 0.87 20.89
C THR A 2 -6.92 1.75 19.68
N ALA A 3 -6.26 2.86 19.90
CA ALA A 3 -5.88 3.79 18.84
C ALA A 3 -4.79 3.17 17.95
N ILE A 4 -4.81 3.57 16.68
CA ILE A 4 -3.75 3.23 15.73
C ILE A 4 -2.59 4.19 15.95
N VAL A 5 -1.38 3.65 16.06
CA VAL A 5 -0.15 4.43 16.16
C VAL A 5 0.58 4.32 14.82
N LEU A 6 0.90 5.46 14.22
CA LEU A 6 1.63 5.52 12.95
C LEU A 6 3.08 5.88 13.22
N ARG A 7 4.00 5.21 12.55
CA ARG A 7 5.43 5.44 12.67
C ARG A 7 6.16 5.13 11.38
N ALA A 8 7.39 5.60 11.25
CA ALA A 8 8.24 5.19 10.12
C ALA A 8 8.65 3.72 10.28
N ALA A 9 8.91 3.07 9.15
CA ALA A 9 9.46 1.72 9.15
C ALA A 9 10.87 1.72 9.76
N ARG A 10 11.24 0.61 10.37
CA ARG A 10 12.55 0.41 11.02
C ARG A 10 13.41 -0.55 10.23
N ALA A 11 14.73 -0.39 10.33
CA ALA A 11 15.66 -1.37 9.78
C ALA A 11 15.35 -2.75 10.36
N GLY A 12 15.40 -3.77 9.52
CA GLY A 12 15.12 -5.15 9.90
C GLY A 12 13.67 -5.57 9.73
N GLU A 13 12.77 -4.66 9.36
CA GLU A 13 11.35 -4.98 9.22
C GLU A 13 10.95 -5.54 7.85
N ALA A 14 11.83 -5.51 6.84
CA ALA A 14 11.46 -5.94 5.50
C ALA A 14 10.88 -7.36 5.45
N PRO A 15 11.43 -8.37 6.14
CA PRO A 15 10.83 -9.71 6.11
C PRO A 15 9.40 -9.75 6.69
N ALA A 16 9.17 -9.08 7.83
CA ALA A 16 7.85 -9.08 8.46
C ALA A 16 6.82 -8.35 7.62
N LEU A 17 7.20 -7.22 7.02
CA LEU A 17 6.31 -6.45 6.16
C LEU A 17 6.03 -7.20 4.86
N SER A 18 7.01 -7.91 4.30
CA SER A 18 6.80 -8.76 3.12
C SER A 18 5.79 -9.87 3.41
N ALA A 19 5.90 -10.51 4.57
CA ALA A 19 4.97 -11.55 4.98
C ALA A 19 3.55 -10.99 5.16
N LEU A 20 3.43 -9.80 5.74
CA LEU A 20 2.14 -9.12 5.90
C LEU A 20 1.53 -8.81 4.52
N ALA A 21 2.32 -8.30 3.58
CA ALA A 21 1.85 -7.99 2.23
C ALA A 21 1.25 -9.22 1.56
N LEU A 22 1.90 -10.37 1.69
CA LEU A 22 1.40 -11.61 1.11
C LEU A 22 0.10 -12.07 1.77
N ARG A 23 0.01 -11.99 3.10
CA ARG A 23 -1.23 -12.31 3.81
C ARG A 23 -2.38 -11.39 3.40
N SER A 24 -2.09 -10.10 3.27
CA SER A 24 -3.07 -9.09 2.85
C SER A 24 -3.59 -9.39 1.44
N LYS A 25 -2.69 -9.74 0.51
CA LYS A 25 -3.08 -10.11 -0.85
C LYS A 25 -4.00 -11.33 -0.84
N GLY A 26 -3.72 -12.30 0.02
CA GLY A 26 -4.54 -13.52 0.16
C GLY A 26 -5.94 -13.27 0.70
N TYR A 27 -6.19 -12.13 1.32
CA TYR A 27 -7.51 -11.77 1.84
C TYR A 27 -8.60 -11.80 0.75
N TRP A 28 -8.24 -11.49 -0.49
CA TRP A 28 -9.19 -11.40 -1.61
C TRP A 28 -9.59 -12.76 -2.18
N GLY A 29 -9.06 -13.87 -1.64
CA GLY A 29 -9.45 -15.21 -2.06
C GLY A 29 -8.71 -15.74 -3.29
N TYR A 30 -7.59 -15.14 -3.65
CA TYR A 30 -6.73 -15.66 -4.71
C TYR A 30 -6.16 -17.03 -4.32
N ASP A 31 -5.99 -17.94 -5.30
CA ASP A 31 -5.44 -19.25 -5.04
C ASP A 31 -3.92 -19.18 -4.78
N GLU A 32 -3.37 -20.29 -4.27
CA GLU A 32 -1.94 -20.36 -3.91
C GLU A 32 -1.01 -20.14 -5.11
N ALA A 33 -1.39 -20.66 -6.29
CA ALA A 33 -0.57 -20.51 -7.49
C ALA A 33 -0.46 -19.03 -7.88
N PHE A 34 -1.56 -18.28 -7.82
CA PHE A 34 -1.55 -16.86 -8.11
C PHE A 34 -0.73 -16.09 -7.08
N LEU A 35 -0.90 -16.42 -5.79
CA LEU A 35 -0.13 -15.76 -4.72
C LEU A 35 1.37 -15.99 -4.88
N GLU A 36 1.79 -17.20 -5.31
CA GLU A 36 3.19 -17.46 -5.60
C GLU A 36 3.71 -16.61 -6.77
N GLN A 37 2.88 -16.36 -7.79
CA GLN A 37 3.25 -15.44 -8.87
C GLN A 37 3.42 -14.00 -8.39
N CYS A 38 2.67 -13.60 -7.37
CA CYS A 38 2.75 -12.25 -6.79
C CYS A 38 3.92 -12.09 -5.83
N ARG A 39 4.43 -13.18 -5.26
CA ARG A 39 5.44 -13.15 -4.20
C ARG A 39 6.65 -12.26 -4.52
N PRO A 40 7.25 -12.30 -5.73
CA PRO A 40 8.41 -11.44 -6.01
C PRO A 40 8.10 -9.95 -5.88
N GLN A 41 6.91 -9.52 -6.28
CA GLN A 41 6.50 -8.12 -6.19
C GLN A 41 6.16 -7.70 -4.77
N LEU A 42 5.80 -8.64 -3.91
CA LEU A 42 5.42 -8.40 -2.52
C LEU A 42 6.59 -8.59 -1.54
N THR A 43 7.74 -9.05 -2.04
CA THR A 43 8.93 -9.28 -1.22
C THR A 43 9.82 -8.05 -1.26
N LEU A 44 9.93 -7.38 -0.13
CA LEU A 44 10.76 -6.17 0.03
C LEU A 44 12.15 -6.55 0.53
N SER A 45 13.18 -5.91 -0.04
CA SER A 45 14.51 -5.91 0.55
C SER A 45 14.62 -4.75 1.55
N GLU A 46 15.62 -4.82 2.44
CA GLU A 46 15.90 -3.69 3.35
C GLU A 46 16.25 -2.43 2.57
N ARG A 47 16.92 -2.59 1.43
CA ARG A 47 17.29 -1.48 0.56
C ARG A 47 16.06 -0.79 -0.04
N GLU A 48 15.09 -1.58 -0.52
CA GLU A 48 13.84 -1.04 -1.06
C GLU A 48 13.04 -0.33 0.04
N LEU A 49 12.97 -0.94 1.22
CA LEU A 49 12.28 -0.35 2.37
C LEU A 49 12.88 1.00 2.75
N ALA A 50 14.22 1.10 2.75
CA ALA A 50 14.92 2.34 3.08
C ALA A 50 14.72 3.43 2.01
N ARG A 51 14.53 3.04 0.75
CA ARG A 51 14.34 3.99 -0.36
C ARG A 51 12.94 4.57 -0.41
N LEU A 52 11.94 3.80 -0.02
CA LEU A 52 10.56 4.25 0.03
C LEU A 52 10.31 5.11 1.27
N VAL A 53 9.36 6.02 1.16
CA VAL A 53 8.80 6.67 2.35
C VAL A 53 7.76 5.72 2.89
N THR A 54 8.06 5.06 4.01
CA THR A 54 7.24 3.97 4.52
C THR A 54 6.64 4.34 5.87
N VAL A 55 5.34 4.14 6.00
CA VAL A 55 4.58 4.36 7.23
C VAL A 55 4.05 3.01 7.70
N VAL A 56 4.23 2.71 8.98
CA VAL A 56 3.77 1.47 9.61
C VAL A 56 2.69 1.82 10.63
N ALA A 57 1.60 1.07 10.63
CA ALA A 57 0.52 1.21 11.59
C ALA A 57 0.59 0.09 12.62
N GLU A 58 0.51 0.47 13.89
CA GLU A 58 0.45 -0.48 15.02
C GLU A 58 -0.84 -0.30 15.81
N ARG A 59 -1.34 -1.39 16.34
CA ARG A 59 -2.44 -1.41 17.31
C ARG A 59 -2.08 -2.43 18.38
N ASP A 60 -2.07 -1.99 19.64
CA ASP A 60 -1.66 -2.82 20.79
C ASP A 60 -0.25 -3.42 20.62
N GLY A 61 0.67 -2.64 20.08
CA GLY A 61 2.06 -3.08 19.88
C GLY A 61 2.25 -4.06 18.72
N ARG A 62 1.22 -4.37 17.97
CA ARG A 62 1.26 -5.28 16.82
C ARG A 62 1.16 -4.47 15.52
N VAL A 63 2.03 -4.79 14.56
CA VAL A 63 1.94 -4.19 13.22
C VAL A 63 0.67 -4.72 12.54
N VAL A 64 -0.21 -3.82 12.10
CA VAL A 64 -1.48 -4.19 11.46
C VAL A 64 -1.56 -3.71 10.01
N GLY A 65 -0.58 -2.96 9.54
CA GLY A 65 -0.54 -2.51 8.14
C GLY A 65 0.65 -1.61 7.87
N PHE A 66 0.89 -1.34 6.60
CA PHE A 66 1.93 -0.39 6.20
C PHE A 66 1.65 0.17 4.82
N ALA A 67 2.27 1.30 4.53
CA ALA A 67 2.21 1.95 3.22
C ALA A 67 3.61 2.39 2.81
N GLY A 68 3.91 2.38 1.52
CA GLY A 68 5.19 2.82 0.99
C GLY A 68 4.99 3.68 -0.26
N VAL A 69 5.62 4.84 -0.27
CA VAL A 69 5.54 5.81 -1.37
C VAL A 69 6.90 5.94 -2.03
N ALA A 70 6.93 5.80 -3.35
CA ALA A 70 8.11 6.09 -4.16
C ALA A 70 8.02 7.55 -4.61
N VAL A 71 8.81 8.41 -3.99
CA VAL A 71 8.80 9.86 -4.27
C VAL A 71 9.88 10.29 -5.26
N ASP A 72 10.82 9.40 -5.56
CA ASP A 72 11.98 9.66 -6.40
C ASP A 72 11.75 9.33 -7.89
N ARG A 73 10.51 9.32 -8.31
CA ARG A 73 10.09 9.04 -9.70
C ARG A 73 9.52 10.28 -10.34
N VAL A 74 9.54 10.33 -11.68
CA VAL A 74 8.90 11.41 -12.45
C VAL A 74 7.42 11.50 -12.07
N GLU A 75 6.76 10.33 -11.98
CA GLU A 75 5.41 10.24 -11.48
C GLU A 75 5.44 9.44 -10.16
N PRO A 76 5.43 10.13 -9.00
CA PRO A 76 5.47 9.44 -7.72
C PRO A 76 4.28 8.49 -7.55
N GLU A 77 4.54 7.35 -6.92
CA GLU A 77 3.54 6.29 -6.77
C GLU A 77 3.39 5.85 -5.33
N LEU A 78 2.15 5.52 -4.96
CA LEU A 78 1.88 4.72 -3.77
C LEU A 78 2.13 3.26 -4.19
N ASP A 79 3.33 2.74 -3.89
CA ASP A 79 3.73 1.41 -4.30
C ASP A 79 3.13 0.30 -3.43
N LEU A 80 2.91 0.61 -2.16
CA LEU A 80 2.52 -0.39 -1.16
C LEU A 80 1.45 0.19 -0.26
N LEU A 81 0.39 -0.58 -0.05
CA LEU A 81 -0.62 -0.31 0.96
C LEU A 81 -1.26 -1.66 1.32
N PHE A 82 -0.91 -2.20 2.46
CA PHE A 82 -1.35 -3.51 2.89
C PHE A 82 -1.80 -3.47 4.34
N VAL A 83 -2.89 -4.19 4.62
CA VAL A 83 -3.49 -4.27 5.95
C VAL A 83 -3.64 -5.74 6.31
N GLU A 84 -3.34 -6.11 7.57
CA GLU A 84 -3.56 -7.47 8.02
C GLU A 84 -5.02 -7.88 7.79
N PRO A 85 -5.27 -9.12 7.35
CA PRO A 85 -6.65 -9.56 7.06
C PRO A 85 -7.62 -9.34 8.21
N ASP A 86 -7.19 -9.55 9.45
CA ASP A 86 -8.06 -9.38 10.62
C ASP A 86 -8.27 -7.91 11.01
N ALA A 87 -7.58 -6.99 10.37
CA ALA A 87 -7.74 -5.56 10.60
C ALA A 87 -8.48 -4.84 9.47
N VAL A 88 -8.87 -5.55 8.42
CA VAL A 88 -9.66 -4.97 7.31
C VAL A 88 -11.01 -4.49 7.85
N GLY A 89 -11.44 -3.32 7.40
CA GLY A 89 -12.71 -2.73 7.84
C GLY A 89 -12.64 -2.02 9.19
N THR A 90 -11.44 -1.86 9.76
CA THR A 90 -11.27 -1.20 11.07
C THR A 90 -10.67 0.21 10.97
N GLY A 91 -10.52 0.76 9.76
CA GLY A 91 -9.99 2.11 9.55
C GLY A 91 -8.49 2.20 9.33
N VAL A 92 -7.75 1.10 9.42
CA VAL A 92 -6.28 1.09 9.27
C VAL A 92 -5.87 1.56 7.87
N GLY A 93 -6.55 1.06 6.83
CA GLY A 93 -6.22 1.44 5.45
C GLY A 93 -6.35 2.93 5.20
N GLY A 94 -7.44 3.54 5.66
CA GLY A 94 -7.66 4.98 5.52
C GLY A 94 -6.62 5.81 6.27
N GLU A 95 -6.27 5.39 7.49
CA GLU A 95 -5.23 6.07 8.28
C GLU A 95 -3.87 6.01 7.57
N LEU A 96 -3.51 4.84 7.04
CA LEU A 96 -2.27 4.67 6.29
C LEU A 96 -2.25 5.51 5.03
N LEU A 97 -3.35 5.55 4.29
CA LEU A 97 -3.44 6.33 3.06
C LEU A 97 -3.26 7.82 3.36
N ARG A 98 -3.94 8.34 4.38
CA ARG A 98 -3.80 9.73 4.78
C ARG A 98 -2.37 10.06 5.21
N ALA A 99 -1.74 9.19 5.98
CA ALA A 99 -0.35 9.38 6.41
C ALA A 99 0.62 9.34 5.23
N ALA A 100 0.43 8.42 4.29
CA ALA A 100 1.25 8.34 3.08
C ALA A 100 1.12 9.60 2.23
N CYS A 101 -0.09 10.08 2.03
CA CYS A 101 -0.34 11.33 1.29
C CYS A 101 0.28 12.52 1.99
N ALA A 102 0.16 12.61 3.32
CA ALA A 102 0.77 13.69 4.09
C ALA A 102 2.30 13.67 3.98
N ALA A 103 2.90 12.48 4.05
CA ALA A 103 4.36 12.35 3.91
C ALA A 103 4.84 12.74 2.50
N ALA A 104 4.08 12.39 1.48
CA ALA A 104 4.37 12.77 0.09
C ALA A 104 4.24 14.29 -0.09
N ARG A 105 3.18 14.87 0.43
CA ARG A 105 2.93 16.30 0.35
C ARG A 105 4.04 17.10 1.05
N ALA A 106 4.53 16.61 2.18
CA ALA A 106 5.63 17.25 2.90
C ALA A 106 6.93 17.28 2.06
N ARG A 107 7.03 16.44 1.04
CA ARG A 107 8.15 16.39 0.10
C ARG A 107 7.85 17.10 -1.22
N GLY A 108 6.78 17.87 -1.28
CA GLY A 108 6.41 18.64 -2.46
C GLY A 108 5.66 17.85 -3.53
N VAL A 109 5.18 16.65 -3.20
CA VAL A 109 4.42 15.82 -4.15
C VAL A 109 2.94 16.17 -4.04
N ALA A 110 2.35 16.64 -5.14
CA ALA A 110 0.95 17.08 -5.16
C ALA A 110 -0.04 15.95 -5.46
N ALA A 111 0.42 14.89 -6.13
CA ALA A 111 -0.44 13.77 -6.50
C ALA A 111 0.38 12.48 -6.58
N LEU A 112 -0.28 11.36 -6.29
CA LEU A 112 0.29 10.02 -6.39
C LEU A 112 -0.50 9.19 -7.38
N LEU A 113 0.19 8.35 -8.13
CA LEU A 113 -0.45 7.27 -8.87
C LEU A 113 -0.49 6.03 -8.00
N VAL A 114 -1.53 5.22 -8.16
CA VAL A 114 -1.60 3.90 -7.55
C VAL A 114 -2.08 2.90 -8.59
N VAL A 115 -1.30 1.82 -8.75
CA VAL A 115 -1.72 0.68 -9.57
C VAL A 115 -2.44 -0.26 -8.61
N SER A 116 -3.76 -0.33 -8.75
CA SER A 116 -4.61 -0.95 -7.73
C SER A 116 -4.95 -2.39 -8.08
N ASP A 117 -4.94 -3.26 -7.06
CA ASP A 117 -5.70 -4.51 -7.16
C ASP A 117 -7.15 -4.13 -7.49
N PRO A 118 -7.81 -4.84 -8.42
CA PRO A 118 -9.20 -4.54 -8.76
C PRO A 118 -10.14 -4.55 -7.55
N ASN A 119 -9.85 -5.39 -6.56
CA ASN A 119 -10.66 -5.46 -5.34
C ASN A 119 -10.50 -4.22 -4.45
N ALA A 120 -9.42 -3.45 -4.60
CA ALA A 120 -9.16 -2.25 -3.82
C ALA A 120 -9.55 -0.96 -4.54
N GLU A 121 -9.99 -1.03 -5.78
CA GLU A 121 -10.36 0.17 -6.56
C GLU A 121 -11.40 1.01 -5.83
N GLY A 122 -12.43 0.39 -5.27
CA GLY A 122 -13.49 1.09 -4.53
C GLY A 122 -12.97 1.84 -3.32
N PHE A 123 -11.97 1.28 -2.63
CA PHE A 123 -11.33 1.94 -1.51
C PHE A 123 -10.65 3.25 -1.96
N TYR A 124 -9.87 3.19 -3.05
CA TYR A 124 -9.20 4.39 -3.55
C TYR A 124 -10.18 5.42 -4.08
N ARG A 125 -11.23 5.00 -4.78
CA ARG A 125 -12.28 5.91 -5.25
C ARG A 125 -12.98 6.61 -4.08
N ALA A 126 -13.23 5.90 -2.99
CA ALA A 126 -13.84 6.47 -1.79
C ALA A 126 -12.96 7.56 -1.16
N HIS A 127 -11.65 7.52 -1.41
CA HIS A 127 -10.69 8.51 -0.93
C HIS A 127 -10.32 9.54 -2.02
N GLY A 128 -11.14 9.69 -3.04
CA GLY A 128 -10.97 10.71 -4.07
C GLY A 128 -10.13 10.28 -5.27
N GLY A 129 -9.77 9.01 -5.36
CA GLY A 129 -9.01 8.49 -6.48
C GLY A 129 -9.83 8.49 -7.78
N VAL A 130 -9.17 8.85 -8.88
CA VAL A 130 -9.78 8.87 -10.22
C VAL A 130 -8.97 7.94 -11.12
N VAL A 131 -9.65 7.01 -11.79
CA VAL A 131 -8.98 6.13 -12.75
C VAL A 131 -8.51 6.93 -13.95
N VAL A 132 -7.22 6.85 -14.24
CA VAL A 132 -6.58 7.61 -15.33
C VAL A 132 -5.94 6.70 -16.38
N ASP A 133 -5.74 5.41 -16.08
CA ASP A 133 -5.04 4.49 -16.98
C ASP A 133 -5.28 3.05 -16.54
N GLU A 134 -4.71 2.13 -17.30
CA GLU A 134 -4.64 0.70 -16.97
C GLU A 134 -3.25 0.19 -17.25
N ARG A 135 -2.79 -0.79 -16.45
CA ARG A 135 -1.50 -1.46 -16.64
C ARG A 135 -1.66 -2.97 -16.52
N PRO A 136 -0.85 -3.77 -17.24
CA PRO A 136 -0.86 -5.22 -17.06
C PRO A 136 -0.47 -5.59 -15.64
N GLY A 137 -1.18 -6.55 -15.06
CA GLY A 137 -0.85 -7.11 -13.76
C GLY A 137 -0.21 -8.48 -13.89
N VAL A 138 0.06 -9.11 -12.76
CA VAL A 138 0.51 -10.49 -12.71
C VAL A 138 -0.60 -11.38 -13.24
N GLY A 139 -0.26 -12.33 -14.10
CA GLY A 139 -1.22 -13.24 -14.74
C GLY A 139 -1.58 -12.79 -16.15
N SER A 140 -1.99 -13.76 -16.98
CA SER A 140 -2.31 -13.52 -18.37
C SER A 140 -3.63 -12.77 -18.52
N GLY A 141 -3.61 -11.69 -19.33
CA GLY A 141 -4.83 -10.94 -19.65
C GLY A 141 -5.37 -10.07 -18.51
N ARG A 142 -4.65 -9.98 -17.41
CA ARG A 142 -5.09 -9.20 -16.26
C ARG A 142 -4.65 -7.76 -16.40
N MET A 143 -5.61 -6.83 -16.38
CA MET A 143 -5.34 -5.39 -16.40
C MET A 143 -5.72 -4.79 -15.05
N LEU A 144 -4.88 -3.89 -14.57
CA LEU A 144 -5.09 -3.22 -13.29
C LEU A 144 -5.41 -1.74 -13.51
N PRO A 145 -6.40 -1.19 -12.80
CA PRO A 145 -6.66 0.24 -12.90
C PRO A 145 -5.52 1.04 -12.26
N VAL A 146 -5.17 2.14 -12.90
CA VAL A 146 -4.25 3.13 -12.35
C VAL A 146 -5.08 4.33 -11.92
N LEU A 147 -5.00 4.70 -10.65
CA LEU A 147 -5.73 5.84 -10.12
C LEU A 147 -4.76 6.96 -9.76
N ARG A 148 -5.27 8.18 -9.85
CA ARG A 148 -4.56 9.37 -9.39
C ARG A 148 -5.22 9.87 -8.12
N LEU A 149 -4.41 10.10 -7.10
CA LEU A 149 -4.83 10.63 -5.80
C LEU A 149 -4.14 11.96 -5.58
N THR A 150 -4.89 12.99 -5.19
CA THR A 150 -4.26 14.22 -4.72
C THR A 150 -3.78 13.99 -3.28
N THR A 151 -2.67 14.61 -2.90
CA THR A 151 -2.07 14.38 -1.58
C THR A 151 -2.68 15.24 -0.47
N ASP A 152 -3.67 16.06 -0.80
CA ASP A 152 -4.39 16.90 0.15
C ASP A 152 -5.64 16.23 0.73
N VAL A 153 -5.72 14.89 0.68
CA VAL A 153 -6.81 14.14 1.31
C VAL A 153 -6.71 14.30 2.82
N GLY A 154 -7.69 14.95 3.37
CA GLY A 154 -7.74 15.29 4.78
C GLY A 154 -8.35 14.22 5.66
#